data_2b3da347938f76913858655e7f8e1a24
#
_entry.id   2b3da347938f76913858655e7f8e1a24
#
_cell.length_a   1.000
_cell.length_b   1.000
_cell.length_c   1.000
_cell.angle_alpha   90.00
_cell.angle_beta   90.00
_cell.angle_gamma   90.00
#
_symmetry.space_group_name_H-M   'P 1'
#
loop_
_entity.id
_entity.type
_entity.pdbx_description
1 polymer ?
#
loop_
_entity_poly.entity_id
_entity_poly.type
_entity_poly.pdbx_seq_one_letter_code
_entity_poly.pdbx_strand_id
1 'polypeptide(L)'
;MEKYYRAKANINLDAIHHNFQLVKDSIKEDTQLMAVIKADGYGHGAKQIAKYCDDLIDRYAVAVVEEGVDLRVAGFTKPINLLGYTDKLQYEDVINYDLIPAIFSYDMAKNFSDTAVKMNKFAICHLALDTGMSRIGFADTDESVEVIKEIAKLPNIKIDGMFTHLYRADEVDKSIAIDQYNRFMNFKEKLENEGIELKNCHVSNSAAIMELPNMNLNIVRSGIINYGLYPSHEMREEEFKIIPAMELKTSVSFVKTIGKGVAVGYGGTYVADKDTVVATVPVGYADGYPRSLSNKGQVLIHGKRANIIGRVCMDQFMIDVTDIPNVKVGDTVTLVGKDGDEFLSCEEVAETAGSFNYEFVCDVSKRIPRVYYFNGKIVDEVHYVGI
;
A
#
# COMPACT_ATOMS: atom_id res chain seq x y z
N MET A 1 -2.41 -21.42 25.24
CA MET A 1 -3.61 -21.96 24.56
C MET A 1 -3.53 -21.57 23.11
N GLU A 2 -3.75 -22.51 22.22
CA GLU A 2 -3.79 -22.25 20.78
C GLU A 2 -5.03 -21.41 20.48
N LYS A 3 -4.86 -20.22 19.85
CA LYS A 3 -5.95 -19.29 19.56
C LYS A 3 -6.55 -19.64 18.20
N TYR A 4 -7.88 -19.79 18.15
CA TYR A 4 -8.58 -20.03 16.90
C TYR A 4 -8.72 -18.73 16.10
N TYR A 5 -8.35 -18.77 14.84
CA TYR A 5 -8.61 -17.73 13.85
C TYR A 5 -9.45 -18.33 12.72
N ARG A 6 -10.63 -17.75 12.46
CA ARG A 6 -11.44 -18.09 11.27
C ARG A 6 -10.63 -17.84 9.99
N ALA A 7 -9.97 -16.69 9.95
CA ALA A 7 -8.99 -16.28 8.95
C ALA A 7 -8.02 -15.31 9.62
N LYS A 8 -6.80 -15.21 9.12
CA LYS A 8 -5.80 -14.24 9.58
C LYS A 8 -4.88 -13.82 8.46
N ALA A 9 -4.43 -12.56 8.51
CA ALA A 9 -3.31 -12.08 7.72
C ALA A 9 -2.05 -12.13 8.60
N ASN A 10 -1.12 -13.01 8.29
CA ASN A 10 0.20 -13.03 8.90
C ASN A 10 1.05 -11.96 8.24
N ILE A 11 1.56 -11.02 9.02
CA ILE A 11 2.43 -9.94 8.54
C ILE A 11 3.84 -10.19 9.06
N ASN A 12 4.76 -10.40 8.14
CA ASN A 12 6.16 -10.62 8.42
C ASN A 12 6.91 -9.28 8.45
N LEU A 13 7.15 -8.76 9.66
CA LEU A 13 7.87 -7.50 9.86
C LEU A 13 9.37 -7.62 9.54
N ASP A 14 9.96 -8.81 9.65
CA ASP A 14 11.35 -9.03 9.20
C ASP A 14 11.46 -8.84 7.68
N ALA A 15 10.47 -9.31 6.91
CA ALA A 15 10.42 -9.09 5.47
C ALA A 15 10.26 -7.60 5.14
N ILE A 16 9.39 -6.87 5.84
CA ILE A 16 9.22 -5.43 5.65
C ILE A 16 10.51 -4.68 6.00
N HIS A 17 11.15 -5.01 7.11
CA HIS A 17 12.44 -4.41 7.51
C HIS A 17 13.54 -4.69 6.46
N HIS A 18 13.63 -5.93 5.96
CA HIS A 18 14.54 -6.30 4.86
C HIS A 18 14.28 -5.46 3.61
N ASN A 19 13.03 -5.29 3.22
CA ASN A 19 12.65 -4.52 2.04
C ASN A 19 13.01 -3.02 2.19
N PHE A 20 12.81 -2.44 3.38
CA PHE A 20 13.29 -1.08 3.67
C PHE A 20 14.83 -0.99 3.63
N GLN A 21 15.52 -1.99 4.15
CA GLN A 21 17.00 -2.02 4.10
C GLN A 21 17.50 -2.06 2.66
N LEU A 22 16.88 -2.87 1.78
CA LEU A 22 17.22 -2.87 0.35
C LEU A 22 17.06 -1.48 -0.29
N VAL A 23 15.98 -0.78 0.05
CA VAL A 23 15.80 0.60 -0.43
C VAL A 23 16.91 1.51 0.13
N LYS A 24 17.22 1.42 1.43
CA LYS A 24 18.24 2.24 2.06
C LYS A 24 19.62 2.01 1.44
N ASP A 25 19.95 0.75 1.12
CA ASP A 25 21.20 0.37 0.48
C ASP A 25 21.28 0.82 -1.00
N SER A 26 20.15 1.04 -1.66
CA SER A 26 20.06 1.47 -3.07
C SER A 26 20.10 2.99 -3.27
N ILE A 27 19.96 3.77 -2.23
CA ILE A 27 19.96 5.23 -2.27
C ILE A 27 21.24 5.81 -1.69
N LYS A 28 21.51 7.10 -1.97
CA LYS A 28 22.66 7.79 -1.39
C LYS A 28 22.46 8.01 0.10
N GLU A 29 23.55 8.11 0.86
CA GLU A 29 23.54 8.29 2.31
C GLU A 29 22.79 9.55 2.77
N ASP A 30 22.84 10.62 1.97
CA ASP A 30 22.14 11.90 2.22
C ASP A 30 20.70 11.93 1.73
N THR A 31 20.25 10.88 1.04
CA THR A 31 18.84 10.76 0.58
C THR A 31 17.97 10.20 1.68
N GLN A 32 16.91 10.92 2.03
CA GLN A 32 15.92 10.49 3.03
C GLN A 32 14.96 9.45 2.47
N LEU A 33 14.70 8.41 3.25
CA LEU A 33 13.69 7.40 2.94
C LEU A 33 12.35 7.81 3.56
N MET A 34 11.39 8.14 2.71
CA MET A 34 10.00 8.38 3.10
C MET A 34 9.17 7.11 2.92
N ALA A 35 8.76 6.51 4.02
CA ALA A 35 7.89 5.34 4.01
C ALA A 35 6.45 5.74 3.69
N VAL A 36 5.92 5.26 2.58
CA VAL A 36 4.51 5.46 2.21
C VAL A 36 3.68 4.37 2.87
N ILE A 37 3.02 4.73 3.98
CA ILE A 37 2.25 3.81 4.83
C ILE A 37 0.76 4.18 4.90
N LYS A 38 0.24 4.89 3.89
CA LYS A 38 -1.18 5.19 3.73
C LYS A 38 -2.02 3.92 3.61
N ALA A 39 -3.35 4.03 3.74
CA ALA A 39 -4.29 2.92 3.73
C ALA A 39 -3.88 1.81 4.72
N ASP A 40 -3.55 2.24 5.95
CA ASP A 40 -3.08 1.36 7.03
C ASP A 40 -1.89 0.49 6.59
N GLY A 41 -0.86 1.14 5.99
CA GLY A 41 0.31 0.44 5.45
C GLY A 41 -0.07 -0.51 4.31
N TYR A 42 -0.91 -0.08 3.37
CA TYR A 42 -1.45 -0.95 2.32
C TYR A 42 -2.07 -2.24 2.91
N GLY A 43 -2.85 -2.08 3.97
CA GLY A 43 -3.50 -3.19 4.67
C GLY A 43 -2.59 -4.02 5.59
N HIS A 44 -1.29 -3.69 5.71
CA HIS A 44 -0.33 -4.43 6.54
C HIS A 44 -0.21 -3.90 7.98
N GLY A 45 -0.79 -2.72 8.30
CA GLY A 45 -0.72 -2.11 9.62
C GLY A 45 0.37 -1.03 9.74
N ALA A 46 -0.03 0.24 9.53
CA ALA A 46 0.90 1.38 9.51
C ALA A 46 1.68 1.56 10.81
N LYS A 47 1.01 1.41 11.97
CA LYS A 47 1.66 1.61 13.29
C LYS A 47 2.71 0.55 13.59
N GLN A 48 2.44 -0.70 13.24
CA GLN A 48 3.39 -1.80 13.46
C GLN A 48 4.60 -1.64 12.55
N ILE A 49 4.40 -1.26 11.29
CA ILE A 49 5.48 -0.95 10.36
C ILE A 49 6.32 0.21 10.91
N ALA A 50 5.69 1.33 11.27
CA ALA A 50 6.38 2.47 11.84
C ALA A 50 7.17 2.09 13.11
N LYS A 51 6.61 1.23 13.99
CA LYS A 51 7.26 0.79 15.22
C LYS A 51 8.48 -0.10 15.00
N TYR A 52 8.41 -1.04 14.04
CA TYR A 52 9.45 -2.07 13.86
C TYR A 52 10.49 -1.74 12.78
N CYS A 53 10.25 -0.67 12.01
CA CYS A 53 11.15 -0.23 10.94
C CYS A 53 11.57 1.24 11.09
N ASP A 54 11.30 1.87 12.23
CA ASP A 54 11.58 3.30 12.46
C ASP A 54 13.07 3.66 12.27
N ASP A 55 13.97 2.75 12.62
CA ASP A 55 15.42 2.91 12.47
C ASP A 55 15.87 3.16 11.01
N LEU A 56 15.12 2.64 10.03
CA LEU A 56 15.42 2.79 8.60
C LEU A 56 14.67 3.94 7.93
N ILE A 57 13.60 4.44 8.56
CA ILE A 57 12.69 5.43 8.00
C ILE A 57 13.08 6.83 8.45
N ASP A 58 13.18 7.79 7.53
CA ASP A 58 13.46 9.18 7.85
C ASP A 58 12.18 10.02 7.94
N ARG A 59 11.14 9.65 7.18
CA ARG A 59 9.85 10.32 7.09
C ARG A 59 8.72 9.33 6.83
N TYR A 60 7.51 9.71 7.17
CA TYR A 60 6.29 8.99 6.78
C TYR A 60 5.51 9.75 5.73
N ALA A 61 4.76 9.03 4.90
CA ALA A 61 3.78 9.61 4.01
C ALA A 61 2.46 8.85 4.08
N VAL A 62 1.39 9.61 4.22
CA VAL A 62 0.01 9.12 4.29
C VAL A 62 -0.86 9.86 3.27
N ALA A 63 -2.11 9.42 3.08
CA ALA A 63 -3.00 10.02 2.11
C ALA A 63 -3.90 11.10 2.71
N VAL A 64 -4.36 10.89 3.94
CA VAL A 64 -5.38 11.73 4.61
C VAL A 64 -4.92 12.15 6.01
N VAL A 65 -5.54 13.21 6.53
CA VAL A 65 -5.17 13.81 7.81
C VAL A 65 -5.33 12.81 8.96
N GLU A 66 -6.40 12.03 8.95
CA GLU A 66 -6.71 11.04 9.99
C GLU A 66 -5.61 9.99 10.15
N GLU A 67 -4.99 9.54 9.07
CA GLU A 67 -3.84 8.61 9.12
C GLU A 67 -2.61 9.26 9.77
N GLY A 68 -2.36 10.54 9.45
CA GLY A 68 -1.28 11.31 10.06
C GLY A 68 -1.49 11.55 11.55
N VAL A 69 -2.72 11.92 11.94
CA VAL A 69 -3.13 12.09 13.34
C VAL A 69 -2.99 10.78 14.11
N ASP A 70 -3.41 9.65 13.52
CA ASP A 70 -3.32 8.33 14.15
C ASP A 70 -1.86 7.93 14.45
N LEU A 71 -0.93 8.26 13.56
CA LEU A 71 0.51 8.06 13.79
C LEU A 71 1.04 8.99 14.90
N ARG A 72 0.63 10.26 14.92
CA ARG A 72 1.04 11.20 15.99
C ARG A 72 0.52 10.78 17.36
N VAL A 73 -0.74 10.38 17.45
CA VAL A 73 -1.35 9.86 18.69
C VAL A 73 -0.65 8.59 19.17
N ALA A 74 -0.17 7.76 18.24
CA ALA A 74 0.66 6.59 18.56
C ALA A 74 2.11 6.94 18.98
N GLY A 75 2.50 8.22 18.95
CA GLY A 75 3.79 8.70 19.47
C GLY A 75 4.91 8.83 18.44
N PHE A 76 4.63 8.65 17.13
CA PHE A 76 5.64 8.83 16.09
C PHE A 76 5.92 10.31 15.84
N THR A 77 7.20 10.72 15.89
CA THR A 77 7.63 12.11 15.84
C THR A 77 8.28 12.55 14.53
N LYS A 78 8.73 11.61 13.69
CA LYS A 78 9.33 11.94 12.39
C LYS A 78 8.38 12.71 11.48
N PRO A 79 8.87 13.49 10.51
CA PRO A 79 8.00 14.25 9.60
C PRO A 79 6.97 13.35 8.91
N ILE A 80 5.72 13.82 8.81
CA ILE A 80 4.61 13.10 8.15
C ILE A 80 4.07 13.98 7.03
N ASN A 81 4.20 13.51 5.79
CA ASN A 81 3.70 14.18 4.60
C ASN A 81 2.31 13.67 4.22
N LEU A 82 1.39 14.58 3.93
CA LEU A 82 0.07 14.27 3.34
C LEU A 82 0.19 14.34 1.82
N LEU A 83 0.06 13.21 1.14
CA LEU A 83 0.21 13.14 -0.33
C LEU A 83 -1.09 13.43 -1.10
N GLY A 84 -2.23 13.47 -0.39
CA GLY A 84 -3.54 13.72 -0.95
C GLY A 84 -4.03 15.15 -0.75
N TYR A 85 -5.29 15.37 -1.12
CA TYR A 85 -6.02 16.60 -0.84
C TYR A 85 -6.31 16.73 0.67
N THR A 86 -6.14 17.93 1.19
CA THR A 86 -6.53 18.30 2.56
C THR A 86 -7.58 19.40 2.51
N ASP A 87 -8.75 19.15 3.07
CA ASP A 87 -9.80 20.15 3.16
C ASP A 87 -9.42 21.26 4.16
N LYS A 88 -9.86 22.50 3.87
CA LYS A 88 -9.60 23.66 4.75
C LYS A 88 -10.12 23.48 6.18
N LEU A 89 -11.16 22.68 6.39
CA LEU A 89 -11.71 22.38 7.71
C LEU A 89 -10.77 21.50 8.56
N GLN A 90 -9.78 20.87 7.95
CA GLN A 90 -8.79 20.00 8.63
C GLN A 90 -7.47 20.72 8.92
N TYR A 91 -7.28 22.00 8.47
CA TYR A 91 -6.00 22.68 8.67
C TYR A 91 -5.64 22.94 10.12
N GLU A 92 -6.60 23.09 11.03
CA GLU A 92 -6.33 23.18 12.47
C GLU A 92 -5.69 21.87 12.99
N ASP A 93 -6.15 20.70 12.54
CA ASP A 93 -5.56 19.40 12.90
C ASP A 93 -4.19 19.23 12.25
N VAL A 94 -4.04 19.56 10.96
CA VAL A 94 -2.75 19.54 10.27
C VAL A 94 -1.69 20.32 11.04
N ILE A 95 -2.01 21.52 11.51
CA ILE A 95 -1.11 22.38 12.26
C ILE A 95 -0.90 21.88 13.69
N ASN A 96 -1.93 21.36 14.36
CA ASN A 96 -1.82 20.84 15.73
C ASN A 96 -0.97 19.59 15.83
N TYR A 97 -1.06 18.74 14.82
CA TYR A 97 -0.33 17.48 14.75
C TYR A 97 0.95 17.55 13.93
N ASP A 98 1.37 18.76 13.54
CA ASP A 98 2.63 19.00 12.80
C ASP A 98 2.74 18.12 11.55
N LEU A 99 1.69 18.10 10.73
CA LEU A 99 1.62 17.38 9.46
C LEU A 99 1.99 18.33 8.31
N ILE A 100 2.54 17.77 7.23
CA ILE A 100 3.02 18.52 6.06
C ILE A 100 2.06 18.28 4.89
N PRO A 101 1.13 19.20 4.61
CA PRO A 101 0.16 19.04 3.54
C PRO A 101 0.77 19.29 2.15
N ALA A 102 0.18 18.64 1.14
CA ALA A 102 0.38 18.98 -0.26
C ALA A 102 -0.46 20.22 -0.62
N ILE A 103 0.19 21.26 -1.14
CA ILE A 103 -0.46 22.50 -1.62
C ILE A 103 -0.34 22.55 -3.13
N PHE A 104 -1.46 22.81 -3.82
CA PHE A 104 -1.53 22.89 -5.28
C PHE A 104 -2.53 23.92 -5.80
N SER A 105 -2.90 24.90 -4.98
CA SER A 105 -3.60 26.12 -5.40
C SER A 105 -3.32 27.28 -4.43
N TYR A 106 -3.50 28.50 -4.91
CA TYR A 106 -3.38 29.70 -4.07
C TYR A 106 -4.38 29.69 -2.91
N ASP A 107 -5.64 29.30 -3.19
CA ASP A 107 -6.68 29.27 -2.17
C ASP A 107 -6.38 28.28 -1.04
N MET A 108 -5.79 27.12 -1.36
CA MET A 108 -5.33 26.18 -0.35
C MET A 108 -4.25 26.81 0.53
N ALA A 109 -3.22 27.40 -0.09
CA ALA A 109 -2.11 28.05 0.64
C ALA A 109 -2.62 29.21 1.50
N LYS A 110 -3.51 30.05 0.97
CA LYS A 110 -4.11 31.18 1.68
C LYS A 110 -4.92 30.72 2.90
N ASN A 111 -5.80 29.72 2.74
CA ASN A 111 -6.57 29.18 3.86
C ASN A 111 -5.67 28.54 4.93
N PHE A 112 -4.60 27.83 4.50
CA PHE A 112 -3.63 27.22 5.41
C PHE A 112 -2.85 28.28 6.20
N SER A 113 -2.39 29.35 5.53
CA SER A 113 -1.75 30.49 6.14
C SER A 113 -2.66 31.23 7.12
N ASP A 114 -3.91 31.53 6.73
CA ASP A 114 -4.88 32.20 7.60
C ASP A 114 -5.16 31.40 8.87
N THR A 115 -5.22 30.07 8.74
CA THR A 115 -5.39 29.15 9.89
C THR A 115 -4.15 29.19 10.79
N ALA A 116 -2.94 29.15 10.22
CA ALA A 116 -1.69 29.25 10.97
C ALA A 116 -1.57 30.58 11.73
N VAL A 117 -1.95 31.69 11.09
CA VAL A 117 -2.00 33.02 11.72
C VAL A 117 -3.01 33.04 12.88
N LYS A 118 -4.24 32.56 12.65
CA LYS A 118 -5.29 32.46 13.68
C LYS A 118 -4.82 31.67 14.90
N MET A 119 -4.08 30.58 14.67
CA MET A 119 -3.54 29.73 15.73
C MET A 119 -2.26 30.26 16.37
N ASN A 120 -1.70 31.35 15.86
CA ASN A 120 -0.39 31.88 16.23
C ASN A 120 0.71 30.79 16.19
N LYS A 121 0.68 29.95 15.15
CA LYS A 121 1.64 28.88 14.86
C LYS A 121 2.32 29.12 13.53
N PHE A 122 3.45 28.45 13.34
CA PHE A 122 4.15 28.40 12.06
C PHE A 122 4.01 26.99 11.49
N ALA A 123 3.73 26.85 10.20
CA ALA A 123 3.51 25.58 9.54
C ALA A 123 4.30 25.46 8.24
N ILE A 124 4.60 24.25 7.83
CA ILE A 124 5.31 23.94 6.58
C ILE A 124 4.42 23.17 5.64
N CYS A 125 4.65 23.33 4.32
CA CYS A 125 3.94 22.58 3.30
C CYS A 125 4.89 22.19 2.15
N HIS A 126 4.49 21.17 1.37
CA HIS A 126 5.12 20.84 0.10
C HIS A 126 4.21 21.22 -1.06
N LEU A 127 4.79 21.76 -2.13
CA LEU A 127 4.06 21.98 -3.38
C LEU A 127 3.91 20.66 -4.14
N ALA A 128 2.71 20.38 -4.65
CA ALA A 128 2.53 19.34 -5.63
C ALA A 128 2.60 19.94 -7.04
N LEU A 129 3.44 19.39 -7.91
CA LEU A 129 3.57 19.75 -9.32
C LEU A 129 3.00 18.62 -10.19
N ASP A 130 2.14 18.96 -11.13
CA ASP A 130 1.65 18.01 -12.13
C ASP A 130 2.54 18.05 -13.38
N THR A 131 3.33 17.00 -13.55
CA THR A 131 4.18 16.80 -14.73
C THR A 131 3.58 15.81 -15.71
N GLY A 132 2.29 15.43 -15.56
CA GLY A 132 1.60 14.55 -16.49
C GLY A 132 0.70 13.49 -15.88
N MET A 133 0.69 13.34 -14.54
CA MET A 133 -0.24 12.41 -13.86
C MET A 133 -1.69 12.88 -13.97
N SER A 134 -1.93 14.19 -14.13
CA SER A 134 -3.25 14.84 -14.29
C SER A 134 -4.24 14.52 -13.16
N ARG A 135 -3.72 14.43 -11.93
CA ARG A 135 -4.52 14.12 -10.74
C ARG A 135 -4.64 15.28 -9.78
N ILE A 136 -3.53 15.81 -9.33
CA ILE A 136 -3.38 17.01 -8.49
C ILE A 136 -2.05 17.68 -8.82
N GLY A 137 -1.92 18.99 -8.57
CA GLY A 137 -0.66 19.70 -8.73
C GLY A 137 -0.84 21.01 -9.50
N PHE A 138 0.09 21.96 -9.28
CA PHE A 138 0.26 23.10 -10.17
C PHE A 138 0.71 22.61 -11.54
N ALA A 139 0.23 23.24 -12.61
CA ALA A 139 0.81 23.01 -13.92
C ALA A 139 2.25 23.59 -13.98
N ASP A 140 3.11 23.00 -14.80
CA ASP A 140 4.51 23.44 -14.96
C ASP A 140 4.65 24.66 -15.92
N THR A 141 3.86 25.71 -15.65
CA THR A 141 3.77 26.95 -16.45
C THR A 141 4.32 28.15 -15.71
N ASP A 142 4.61 29.23 -16.45
CA ASP A 142 5.08 30.49 -15.85
C ASP A 142 4.00 31.17 -15.00
N GLU A 143 2.72 30.97 -15.32
CA GLU A 143 1.61 31.44 -14.48
C GLU A 143 1.64 30.77 -13.09
N SER A 144 1.96 29.49 -13.03
CA SER A 144 2.10 28.78 -11.75
C SER A 144 3.30 29.31 -10.95
N VAL A 145 4.39 29.70 -11.61
CA VAL A 145 5.53 30.34 -10.93
C VAL A 145 5.09 31.64 -10.25
N GLU A 146 4.35 32.53 -10.95
CA GLU A 146 3.84 33.76 -10.38
C GLU A 146 2.90 33.49 -9.18
N VAL A 147 2.01 32.49 -9.29
CA VAL A 147 1.13 32.12 -8.18
C VAL A 147 1.94 31.64 -6.97
N ILE A 148 2.97 30.83 -7.18
CA ILE A 148 3.81 30.30 -6.10
C ILE A 148 4.64 31.40 -5.45
N LYS A 149 5.07 32.42 -6.20
CA LYS A 149 5.71 33.65 -5.64
C LYS A 149 4.80 34.37 -4.67
N GLU A 150 3.51 34.47 -4.98
CA GLU A 150 2.54 35.07 -4.05
C GLU A 150 2.31 34.13 -2.81
N ILE A 151 2.29 32.82 -2.99
CA ILE A 151 2.21 31.88 -1.87
C ILE A 151 3.42 32.03 -0.93
N ALA A 152 4.63 32.20 -1.47
CA ALA A 152 5.84 32.35 -0.68
C ALA A 152 5.86 33.60 0.22
N LYS A 153 4.99 34.59 -0.07
CA LYS A 153 4.82 35.83 0.74
C LYS A 153 3.78 35.67 1.85
N LEU A 154 3.01 34.59 1.86
CA LEU A 154 1.97 34.39 2.87
C LEU A 154 2.57 34.22 4.27
N PRO A 155 1.96 34.83 5.30
CA PRO A 155 2.48 34.76 6.67
C PRO A 155 2.28 33.36 7.28
N ASN A 156 3.16 33.03 8.23
CA ASN A 156 3.09 31.86 9.09
C ASN A 156 3.11 30.48 8.37
N ILE A 157 3.39 30.46 7.06
CA ILE A 157 3.67 29.22 6.33
C ILE A 157 5.01 29.30 5.62
N LYS A 158 5.58 28.13 5.35
CA LYS A 158 6.82 27.98 4.57
C LYS A 158 6.67 26.86 3.57
N ILE A 159 7.03 27.14 2.32
CA ILE A 159 7.26 26.12 1.31
C ILE A 159 8.60 25.44 1.67
N ASP A 160 8.57 24.17 2.07
CA ASP A 160 9.76 23.43 2.47
C ASP A 160 10.25 22.49 1.36
N GLY A 161 9.37 22.14 0.45
CA GLY A 161 9.71 21.24 -0.65
C GLY A 161 8.68 21.20 -1.76
N MET A 162 8.97 20.37 -2.75
CA MET A 162 8.11 20.15 -3.89
C MET A 162 8.17 18.69 -4.35
N PHE A 163 7.08 18.16 -4.89
CA PHE A 163 7.04 16.82 -5.44
C PHE A 163 6.17 16.69 -6.69
N THR A 164 6.46 15.66 -7.46
CA THR A 164 5.59 15.15 -8.52
C THR A 164 5.39 13.65 -8.37
N HIS A 165 4.55 13.06 -9.22
CA HIS A 165 4.34 11.60 -9.25
C HIS A 165 4.53 11.06 -10.67
N LEU A 166 5.49 10.15 -10.81
CA LEU A 166 5.78 9.45 -12.05
C LEU A 166 4.73 8.38 -12.29
N TYR A 167 4.00 8.45 -13.41
CA TYR A 167 2.88 7.56 -13.66
C TYR A 167 3.21 6.36 -14.56
N ARG A 168 4.41 6.35 -15.15
CA ARG A 168 4.90 5.29 -16.03
C ARG A 168 6.36 4.89 -15.71
N ALA A 169 6.77 5.04 -14.46
CA ALA A 169 8.11 4.63 -14.07
C ALA A 169 8.30 3.11 -14.04
N ASP A 170 7.20 2.36 -13.97
CA ASP A 170 7.12 0.90 -13.93
C ASP A 170 7.02 0.23 -15.32
N GLU A 171 6.94 1.00 -16.41
CA GLU A 171 6.93 0.49 -17.77
C GLU A 171 8.35 0.33 -18.31
N VAL A 172 8.55 -0.54 -19.31
CA VAL A 172 9.85 -0.75 -19.98
C VAL A 172 10.36 0.55 -20.61
N ASP A 173 9.49 1.30 -21.29
CA ASP A 173 9.84 2.59 -21.87
C ASP A 173 9.85 3.69 -20.80
N LYS A 174 11.04 4.12 -20.41
CA LYS A 174 11.27 5.17 -19.41
C LYS A 174 11.17 6.60 -19.95
N SER A 175 10.95 6.79 -21.25
CA SER A 175 11.00 8.11 -21.90
C SER A 175 10.04 9.12 -21.25
N ILE A 176 8.83 8.69 -20.88
CA ILE A 176 7.84 9.54 -20.23
C ILE A 176 8.25 9.87 -18.79
N ALA A 177 8.77 8.92 -18.04
CA ALA A 177 9.27 9.19 -16.69
C ALA A 177 10.45 10.18 -16.71
N ILE A 178 11.33 10.06 -17.70
CA ILE A 178 12.44 10.99 -17.92
C ILE A 178 11.92 12.39 -18.27
N ASP A 179 10.92 12.50 -19.15
CA ASP A 179 10.29 13.77 -19.49
C ASP A 179 9.66 14.43 -18.26
N GLN A 180 8.88 13.68 -17.47
CA GLN A 180 8.29 14.18 -16.22
C GLN A 180 9.34 14.71 -15.25
N TYR A 181 10.47 13.98 -15.11
CA TYR A 181 11.59 14.41 -14.27
C TYR A 181 12.21 15.70 -14.78
N ASN A 182 12.49 15.81 -16.07
CA ASN A 182 13.08 17.01 -16.67
C ASN A 182 12.16 18.23 -16.50
N ARG A 183 10.86 18.06 -16.70
CA ARG A 183 9.86 19.11 -16.47
C ARG A 183 9.85 19.57 -15.01
N PHE A 184 9.93 18.59 -14.07
CA PHE A 184 10.04 18.90 -12.64
C PHE A 184 11.32 19.70 -12.33
N MET A 185 12.46 19.30 -12.85
CA MET A 185 13.74 19.97 -12.61
C MET A 185 13.78 21.38 -13.21
N ASN A 186 13.26 21.56 -14.42
CA ASN A 186 13.15 22.87 -15.06
C ASN A 186 12.24 23.82 -14.25
N PHE A 187 11.12 23.30 -13.74
CA PHE A 187 10.21 24.09 -12.92
C PHE A 187 10.82 24.46 -11.57
N LYS A 188 11.54 23.50 -10.94
CA LYS A 188 12.30 23.72 -9.72
C LYS A 188 13.34 24.85 -9.90
N GLU A 189 14.10 24.82 -10.97
CA GLU A 189 15.09 25.87 -11.30
C GLU A 189 14.45 27.23 -11.46
N LYS A 190 13.29 27.34 -12.14
CA LYS A 190 12.53 28.60 -12.23
C LYS A 190 12.16 29.15 -10.87
N LEU A 191 11.66 28.32 -9.94
CA LEU A 191 11.31 28.77 -8.58
C LEU A 191 12.55 29.19 -7.77
N GLU A 192 13.66 28.47 -7.90
CA GLU A 192 14.91 28.82 -7.22
C GLU A 192 15.52 30.13 -7.74
N ASN A 193 15.40 30.41 -9.03
CA ASN A 193 15.81 31.68 -9.64
C ASN A 193 14.96 32.87 -9.12
N GLU A 194 13.73 32.61 -8.71
CA GLU A 194 12.85 33.61 -8.03
C GLU A 194 13.11 33.70 -6.50
N GLY A 195 14.12 33.01 -5.99
CA GLY A 195 14.52 33.03 -4.58
C GLY A 195 13.70 32.12 -3.66
N ILE A 196 12.94 31.17 -4.22
CA ILE A 196 12.16 30.19 -3.45
C ILE A 196 13.03 28.95 -3.19
N GLU A 197 13.50 28.80 -1.95
CA GLU A 197 14.35 27.68 -1.56
C GLU A 197 13.52 26.41 -1.35
N LEU A 198 13.83 25.33 -2.09
CA LEU A 198 13.16 24.04 -2.04
C LEU A 198 14.13 22.98 -1.48
N LYS A 199 14.13 22.81 -0.14
CA LYS A 199 15.06 21.89 0.54
C LYS A 199 14.72 20.42 0.38
N ASN A 200 13.44 20.11 0.33
CA ASN A 200 12.92 18.74 0.37
C ASN A 200 12.13 18.42 -0.90
N CYS A 201 12.84 17.98 -1.95
CA CYS A 201 12.22 17.59 -3.22
C CYS A 201 12.13 16.08 -3.36
N HIS A 202 11.00 15.57 -3.90
CA HIS A 202 10.82 14.15 -4.11
C HIS A 202 10.02 13.81 -5.37
N VAL A 203 10.61 12.96 -6.21
CA VAL A 203 10.06 12.51 -7.48
C VAL A 203 9.84 11.01 -7.47
N SER A 204 10.88 10.24 -7.04
CA SER A 204 10.91 8.79 -7.12
C SER A 204 9.82 8.13 -6.28
N ASN A 205 9.03 7.27 -6.93
CA ASN A 205 8.17 6.26 -6.31
C ASN A 205 8.92 4.90 -6.27
N SER A 206 8.25 3.83 -5.87
CA SER A 206 8.85 2.48 -5.80
C SER A 206 9.55 2.06 -7.09
N ALA A 207 8.92 2.28 -8.25
CA ALA A 207 9.49 1.92 -9.54
C ALA A 207 10.75 2.73 -9.87
N ALA A 208 10.69 4.04 -9.65
CA ALA A 208 11.85 4.89 -9.91
C ALA A 208 13.02 4.64 -8.95
N ILE A 209 12.74 4.24 -7.71
CA ILE A 209 13.78 3.82 -6.76
C ILE A 209 14.56 2.63 -7.33
N MET A 210 13.85 1.64 -7.89
CA MET A 210 14.46 0.41 -8.41
C MET A 210 15.24 0.64 -9.70
N GLU A 211 14.70 1.42 -10.65
CA GLU A 211 15.22 1.44 -12.02
C GLU A 211 15.77 2.80 -12.49
N LEU A 212 15.48 3.87 -11.75
CA LEU A 212 15.87 5.23 -12.14
C LEU A 212 16.62 5.96 -10.99
N PRO A 213 17.70 5.37 -10.43
CA PRO A 213 18.38 5.90 -9.25
C PRO A 213 18.93 7.32 -9.46
N ASN A 214 19.20 7.73 -10.71
CA ASN A 214 19.64 9.08 -11.06
C ASN A 214 18.55 10.14 -10.85
N MET A 215 17.28 9.74 -10.67
CA MET A 215 16.16 10.64 -10.38
C MET A 215 15.91 10.80 -8.88
N ASN A 216 16.63 10.09 -8.03
CA ASN A 216 16.52 10.25 -6.58
C ASN A 216 17.04 11.64 -6.19
N LEU A 217 16.16 12.42 -5.57
CA LEU A 217 16.49 13.74 -5.04
C LEU A 217 16.75 13.65 -3.53
N ASN A 218 16.38 14.69 -2.77
CA ASN A 218 16.58 14.71 -1.31
C ASN A 218 15.78 13.61 -0.58
N ILE A 219 14.66 13.19 -1.16
CA ILE A 219 13.74 12.21 -0.57
C ILE A 219 13.28 11.23 -1.65
N VAL A 220 13.20 9.94 -1.31
CA VAL A 220 12.52 8.91 -2.10
C VAL A 220 11.27 8.41 -1.38
N ARG A 221 10.20 8.08 -2.13
CA ARG A 221 8.93 7.58 -1.60
C ARG A 221 8.82 6.09 -1.82
N SER A 222 9.25 5.32 -0.84
CA SER A 222 9.13 3.87 -0.85
C SER A 222 7.70 3.45 -0.47
N GLY A 223 7.01 2.79 -1.38
CA GLY A 223 5.62 2.35 -1.24
C GLY A 223 5.47 0.85 -1.33
N ILE A 224 4.94 0.34 -2.43
CA ILE A 224 4.55 -1.07 -2.59
C ILE A 224 5.72 -2.05 -2.37
N ILE A 225 6.94 -1.68 -2.71
CA ILE A 225 8.13 -2.52 -2.51
C ILE A 225 8.43 -2.79 -1.04
N ASN A 226 8.01 -1.93 -0.12
CA ASN A 226 8.16 -2.16 1.32
C ASN A 226 7.41 -3.43 1.77
N TYR A 227 6.34 -3.77 1.06
CA TYR A 227 5.46 -4.90 1.37
C TYR A 227 5.85 -6.17 0.60
N GLY A 228 6.94 -6.10 -0.17
CA GLY A 228 7.46 -7.21 -0.96
C GLY A 228 6.64 -7.50 -2.21
N LEU A 229 6.02 -6.46 -2.78
CA LEU A 229 5.24 -6.52 -4.02
C LEU A 229 5.88 -5.61 -5.07
N TYR A 230 6.01 -6.10 -6.29
CA TYR A 230 6.55 -5.33 -7.40
C TYR A 230 5.52 -4.36 -7.97
N PRO A 231 5.94 -3.14 -8.41
CA PRO A 231 5.05 -2.15 -9.01
C PRO A 231 4.30 -2.65 -10.25
N SER A 232 4.93 -3.47 -11.09
CA SER A 232 4.35 -4.13 -12.24
C SER A 232 5.08 -5.43 -12.55
N HIS A 233 4.57 -6.23 -13.50
CA HIS A 233 5.23 -7.47 -13.96
C HIS A 233 6.55 -7.22 -14.71
N GLU A 234 6.71 -6.03 -15.26
CA GLU A 234 7.90 -5.66 -16.05
C GLU A 234 9.11 -5.40 -15.15
N MET A 235 8.89 -5.25 -13.83
CA MET A 235 9.89 -4.81 -12.86
C MET A 235 10.39 -5.90 -11.91
N ARG A 236 10.28 -7.17 -12.26
CA ARG A 236 10.78 -8.29 -11.45
C ARG A 236 12.28 -8.46 -11.67
N GLU A 237 13.08 -7.51 -11.19
CA GLU A 237 14.53 -7.60 -11.32
C GLU A 237 15.16 -8.49 -10.27
N GLU A 238 16.06 -9.38 -10.69
CA GLU A 238 16.81 -10.26 -9.79
C GLU A 238 17.69 -9.50 -8.79
N GLU A 239 18.07 -8.27 -9.12
CA GLU A 239 18.94 -7.43 -8.28
C GLU A 239 18.21 -6.78 -7.09
N PHE A 240 16.87 -6.57 -7.19
CA PHE A 240 16.08 -5.98 -6.12
C PHE A 240 15.14 -7.02 -5.49
N LYS A 241 15.71 -7.91 -4.68
CA LYS A 241 15.01 -9.09 -4.12
C LYS A 241 14.16 -8.73 -2.91
N ILE A 242 12.97 -8.21 -3.16
CA ILE A 242 11.98 -7.96 -2.11
C ILE A 242 11.32 -9.26 -1.65
N ILE A 243 10.90 -9.30 -0.39
CA ILE A 243 10.26 -10.46 0.24
C ILE A 243 8.80 -10.13 0.52
N PRO A 244 7.83 -10.90 -0.02
CA PRO A 244 6.41 -10.72 0.30
C PRO A 244 6.16 -10.79 1.81
N ALA A 245 5.46 -9.78 2.33
CA ALA A 245 5.28 -9.62 3.77
C ALA A 245 3.95 -10.16 4.30
N MET A 246 2.95 -10.34 3.42
CA MET A 246 1.62 -10.82 3.82
C MET A 246 1.37 -12.26 3.38
N GLU A 247 0.91 -13.08 4.30
CA GLU A 247 0.23 -14.34 4.01
C GLU A 247 -1.21 -14.27 4.51
N LEU A 248 -2.15 -14.74 3.69
CA LEU A 248 -3.56 -14.83 4.08
C LEU A 248 -3.94 -16.29 4.27
N LYS A 249 -4.27 -16.68 5.50
CA LYS A 249 -4.55 -18.05 5.88
C LYS A 249 -5.90 -18.21 6.57
N THR A 250 -6.52 -19.37 6.38
CA THR A 250 -7.78 -19.76 7.00
C THR A 250 -7.76 -21.28 7.23
N SER A 251 -8.90 -21.89 7.55
CA SER A 251 -9.01 -23.33 7.74
C SER A 251 -10.27 -23.88 7.09
N VAL A 252 -10.28 -25.17 6.81
CA VAL A 252 -11.48 -25.89 6.34
C VAL A 252 -12.53 -25.89 7.44
N SER A 253 -13.74 -25.47 7.13
CA SER A 253 -14.88 -25.45 8.07
C SER A 253 -15.82 -26.67 7.92
N PHE A 254 -15.87 -27.28 6.73
CA PHE A 254 -16.72 -28.43 6.45
C PHE A 254 -16.18 -29.22 5.25
N VAL A 255 -16.37 -30.53 5.26
CA VAL A 255 -16.03 -31.41 4.13
C VAL A 255 -17.18 -32.36 3.85
N LYS A 256 -17.52 -32.56 2.58
CA LYS A 256 -18.52 -33.54 2.13
C LYS A 256 -18.21 -34.06 0.72
N THR A 257 -18.72 -35.22 0.40
CA THR A 257 -18.77 -35.71 -0.99
C THR A 257 -20.11 -35.37 -1.60
N ILE A 258 -20.11 -34.88 -2.83
CA ILE A 258 -21.30 -34.66 -3.66
C ILE A 258 -21.22 -35.57 -4.88
N GLY A 259 -22.38 -36.08 -5.33
CA GLY A 259 -22.46 -36.93 -6.52
C GLY A 259 -22.42 -36.14 -7.83
N LYS A 260 -22.16 -36.85 -8.92
CA LYS A 260 -22.26 -36.32 -10.28
C LYS A 260 -23.60 -35.62 -10.51
N GLY A 261 -23.60 -34.47 -11.16
CA GLY A 261 -24.78 -33.67 -11.49
C GLY A 261 -25.23 -32.70 -10.38
N VAL A 262 -24.61 -32.74 -9.20
CA VAL A 262 -24.94 -31.83 -8.10
C VAL A 262 -24.30 -30.45 -8.35
N ALA A 263 -25.13 -29.40 -8.24
CA ALA A 263 -24.70 -28.02 -8.39
C ALA A 263 -24.10 -27.46 -7.09
N VAL A 264 -23.11 -26.53 -7.19
CA VAL A 264 -22.41 -25.92 -6.07
C VAL A 264 -22.65 -24.40 -6.03
N GLY A 265 -23.09 -23.89 -4.88
CA GLY A 265 -23.19 -22.47 -4.56
C GLY A 265 -24.31 -21.73 -5.28
N TYR A 266 -24.32 -20.41 -5.13
CA TYR A 266 -25.35 -19.54 -5.71
C TYR A 266 -25.40 -19.64 -7.25
N GLY A 267 -26.61 -19.85 -7.78
CA GLY A 267 -26.85 -19.96 -9.21
C GLY A 267 -26.32 -21.24 -9.85
N GLY A 268 -25.80 -22.21 -9.06
CA GLY A 268 -25.34 -23.51 -9.57
C GLY A 268 -24.33 -23.38 -10.72
N THR A 269 -23.43 -22.40 -10.65
CA THR A 269 -22.49 -22.09 -11.75
C THR A 269 -21.38 -23.13 -11.92
N TYR A 270 -21.24 -24.06 -10.98
CA TYR A 270 -20.46 -25.28 -11.08
C TYR A 270 -21.40 -26.46 -10.90
N VAL A 271 -21.24 -27.49 -11.71
CA VAL A 271 -21.98 -28.75 -11.60
C VAL A 271 -20.94 -29.87 -11.64
N ALA A 272 -20.96 -30.71 -10.62
CA ALA A 272 -20.02 -31.82 -10.52
C ALA A 272 -20.19 -32.83 -11.69
N ASP A 273 -19.13 -33.13 -12.41
CA ASP A 273 -19.10 -34.09 -13.53
C ASP A 273 -18.81 -35.51 -13.08
N LYS A 274 -18.32 -35.67 -11.85
CA LYS A 274 -18.01 -36.92 -11.12
C LYS A 274 -18.34 -36.75 -9.63
N ASP A 275 -18.22 -37.83 -8.87
CA ASP A 275 -18.22 -37.72 -7.41
C ASP A 275 -17.07 -36.84 -6.97
N THR A 276 -17.38 -35.78 -6.24
CA THR A 276 -16.45 -34.69 -5.92
C THR A 276 -16.40 -34.47 -4.40
N VAL A 277 -15.20 -34.45 -3.83
CA VAL A 277 -14.99 -34.05 -2.43
C VAL A 277 -14.86 -32.54 -2.35
N VAL A 278 -15.81 -31.92 -1.67
CA VAL A 278 -15.90 -30.46 -1.52
C VAL A 278 -15.53 -30.06 -0.11
N ALA A 279 -14.57 -29.17 0.03
CA ALA A 279 -14.28 -28.49 1.28
C ALA A 279 -14.83 -27.05 1.27
N THR A 280 -15.40 -26.61 2.39
CA THR A 280 -15.88 -25.25 2.59
C THR A 280 -14.84 -24.44 3.34
N VAL A 281 -14.54 -23.25 2.83
CA VAL A 281 -13.59 -22.29 3.36
C VAL A 281 -14.36 -21.09 3.91
N PRO A 282 -14.19 -20.73 5.20
CA PRO A 282 -14.99 -19.67 5.86
C PRO A 282 -14.43 -18.27 5.62
N VAL A 283 -14.21 -17.90 4.36
CA VAL A 283 -13.79 -16.58 3.88
C VAL A 283 -14.62 -16.23 2.66
N GLY A 284 -14.97 -14.96 2.49
CA GLY A 284 -15.72 -14.51 1.33
C GLY A 284 -15.46 -13.03 1.00
N TYR A 285 -16.31 -12.45 0.15
CA TYR A 285 -16.08 -11.08 -0.32
C TYR A 285 -16.25 -10.02 0.78
N ALA A 286 -16.93 -10.30 1.88
CA ALA A 286 -16.99 -9.40 3.03
C ALA A 286 -15.65 -9.35 3.80
N ASP A 287 -14.77 -10.32 3.56
CA ASP A 287 -13.40 -10.36 4.08
C ASP A 287 -12.39 -9.69 3.13
N GLY A 288 -12.86 -9.17 1.98
CA GLY A 288 -12.01 -8.62 0.93
C GLY A 288 -11.55 -9.66 -0.10
N TYR A 289 -12.01 -10.92 -0.01
CA TYR A 289 -11.62 -11.96 -0.98
C TYR A 289 -12.46 -11.85 -2.26
N PRO A 290 -11.86 -11.61 -3.45
CA PRO A 290 -12.62 -11.20 -4.63
C PRO A 290 -13.66 -12.18 -5.11
N ARG A 291 -14.91 -11.71 -5.33
CA ARG A 291 -15.98 -12.54 -5.87
C ARG A 291 -15.72 -13.00 -7.31
N SER A 292 -14.90 -12.29 -8.05
CA SER A 292 -14.48 -12.62 -9.42
C SER A 292 -13.61 -13.88 -9.51
N LEU A 293 -13.06 -14.37 -8.38
CA LEU A 293 -12.36 -15.66 -8.31
C LEU A 293 -13.28 -16.88 -8.41
N SER A 294 -14.61 -16.68 -8.45
CA SER A 294 -15.61 -17.76 -8.64
C SER A 294 -15.32 -18.60 -9.87
N ASN A 295 -15.15 -19.92 -9.70
CA ASN A 295 -14.79 -20.91 -10.73
C ASN A 295 -13.46 -20.65 -11.47
N LYS A 296 -12.60 -19.76 -10.94
CA LYS A 296 -11.32 -19.40 -11.58
C LYS A 296 -10.14 -19.49 -10.63
N GLY A 297 -10.34 -19.05 -9.40
CA GLY A 297 -9.27 -18.98 -8.40
C GLY A 297 -8.84 -20.33 -7.89
N GLN A 298 -7.68 -20.34 -7.27
CA GLN A 298 -7.12 -21.48 -6.56
C GLN A 298 -6.72 -21.07 -5.15
N VAL A 299 -6.57 -22.05 -4.29
CA VAL A 299 -5.99 -21.94 -2.95
C VAL A 299 -5.02 -23.07 -2.73
N LEU A 300 -4.18 -23.00 -1.68
CA LEU A 300 -3.30 -24.10 -1.33
C LEU A 300 -3.82 -24.83 -0.09
N ILE A 301 -3.72 -26.16 -0.12
CA ILE A 301 -4.01 -27.04 0.99
C ILE A 301 -3.15 -28.31 0.88
N HIS A 302 -2.48 -28.70 1.96
CA HIS A 302 -1.55 -29.85 2.00
C HIS A 302 -0.46 -29.77 0.92
N GLY A 303 0.07 -28.57 0.64
CA GLY A 303 1.08 -28.35 -0.39
C GLY A 303 0.60 -28.56 -1.82
N LYS A 304 -0.71 -28.48 -2.08
CA LYS A 304 -1.33 -28.65 -3.39
C LYS A 304 -2.32 -27.55 -3.69
N ARG A 305 -2.52 -27.28 -4.98
CA ARG A 305 -3.52 -26.33 -5.49
C ARG A 305 -4.91 -26.99 -5.52
N ALA A 306 -5.90 -26.32 -4.95
CA ALA A 306 -7.31 -26.69 -4.98
C ALA A 306 -8.13 -25.59 -5.70
N ASN A 307 -8.96 -25.99 -6.66
CA ASN A 307 -9.78 -25.04 -7.44
C ASN A 307 -10.98 -24.54 -6.63
N ILE A 308 -11.28 -23.28 -6.73
CA ILE A 308 -12.54 -22.68 -6.25
C ILE A 308 -13.66 -23.12 -7.19
N ILE A 309 -14.68 -23.77 -6.64
CA ILE A 309 -15.85 -24.27 -7.36
C ILE A 309 -17.12 -23.55 -6.91
N GLY A 310 -17.92 -23.12 -7.87
CA GLY A 310 -19.09 -22.29 -7.63
C GLY A 310 -18.71 -20.82 -7.30
N ARG A 311 -19.70 -20.05 -6.86
CA ARG A 311 -19.50 -18.62 -6.55
C ARG A 311 -18.89 -18.43 -5.17
N VAL A 312 -17.93 -17.51 -5.04
CA VAL A 312 -17.50 -16.96 -3.76
C VAL A 312 -18.69 -16.21 -3.16
N CYS A 313 -19.09 -16.60 -1.94
CA CYS A 313 -20.20 -16.00 -1.20
C CYS A 313 -19.71 -14.86 -0.31
N MET A 314 -20.60 -14.27 0.49
CA MET A 314 -20.24 -13.18 1.42
C MET A 314 -19.19 -13.62 2.43
N ASP A 315 -19.36 -14.81 3.03
CA ASP A 315 -18.58 -15.27 4.18
C ASP A 315 -17.87 -16.62 3.95
N GLN A 316 -18.13 -17.28 2.82
CA GLN A 316 -17.63 -18.64 2.53
C GLN A 316 -17.48 -18.86 1.02
N PHE A 317 -16.61 -19.81 0.67
CA PHE A 317 -16.57 -20.40 -0.67
C PHE A 317 -16.20 -21.89 -0.59
N MET A 318 -16.33 -22.59 -1.70
CA MET A 318 -16.08 -24.03 -1.80
C MET A 318 -14.90 -24.29 -2.71
N ILE A 319 -14.13 -25.33 -2.37
CA ILE A 319 -13.00 -25.82 -3.16
C ILE A 319 -13.14 -27.31 -3.45
N ASP A 320 -12.65 -27.74 -4.61
CA ASP A 320 -12.53 -29.15 -4.96
C ASP A 320 -11.24 -29.72 -4.38
N VAL A 321 -11.39 -30.70 -3.48
CA VAL A 321 -10.27 -31.40 -2.85
C VAL A 321 -10.27 -32.90 -3.15
N THR A 322 -10.94 -33.31 -4.24
CA THR A 322 -11.10 -34.72 -4.64
C THR A 322 -9.75 -35.43 -4.76
N ASP A 323 -8.76 -34.76 -5.35
CA ASP A 323 -7.43 -35.32 -5.59
C ASP A 323 -6.41 -34.97 -4.48
N ILE A 324 -6.89 -34.43 -3.36
CA ILE A 324 -6.08 -34.10 -2.19
C ILE A 324 -6.48 -35.02 -1.01
N PRO A 325 -5.66 -36.00 -0.66
CA PRO A 325 -6.08 -37.00 0.32
C PRO A 325 -6.16 -36.43 1.75
N ASN A 326 -7.08 -37.01 2.53
CA ASN A 326 -7.20 -36.79 3.98
C ASN A 326 -7.53 -35.38 4.42
N VAL A 327 -8.13 -34.56 3.54
CA VAL A 327 -8.60 -33.21 3.92
C VAL A 327 -9.72 -33.34 4.94
N LYS A 328 -9.61 -32.59 6.03
CA LYS A 328 -10.56 -32.58 7.15
C LYS A 328 -10.80 -31.18 7.69
N VAL A 329 -11.85 -31.02 8.48
CA VAL A 329 -12.15 -29.77 9.21
C VAL A 329 -10.95 -29.40 10.08
N GLY A 330 -10.57 -28.12 10.03
CA GLY A 330 -9.44 -27.57 10.77
C GLY A 330 -8.11 -27.54 9.97
N ASP A 331 -8.03 -28.22 8.81
CA ASP A 331 -6.83 -28.16 7.97
C ASP A 331 -6.62 -26.74 7.45
N THR A 332 -5.38 -26.28 7.45
CA THR A 332 -5.02 -24.94 6.98
C THR A 332 -5.25 -24.81 5.48
N VAL A 333 -5.86 -23.71 5.09
CA VAL A 333 -5.99 -23.28 3.69
C VAL A 333 -5.24 -21.96 3.51
N THR A 334 -4.31 -21.92 2.57
CA THR A 334 -3.55 -20.71 2.23
C THR A 334 -4.19 -20.06 1.01
N LEU A 335 -4.65 -18.83 1.21
CA LEU A 335 -5.28 -17.98 0.18
C LEU A 335 -4.26 -17.13 -0.57
N VAL A 336 -3.21 -16.72 0.13
CA VAL A 336 -1.99 -16.06 -0.39
C VAL A 336 -0.83 -16.49 0.51
N GLY A 337 0.29 -16.83 -0.09
CA GLY A 337 1.50 -17.24 0.62
C GLY A 337 1.92 -18.67 0.35
N LYS A 338 2.71 -19.24 1.28
CA LYS A 338 3.36 -20.54 1.12
C LYS A 338 2.61 -21.66 1.84
N ASP A 339 2.54 -22.82 1.19
CA ASP A 339 2.09 -24.08 1.79
C ASP A 339 2.93 -25.26 1.25
N GLY A 340 3.78 -25.84 2.08
CA GLY A 340 4.79 -26.82 1.64
C GLY A 340 5.78 -26.19 0.65
N ASP A 341 5.92 -26.78 -0.53
CA ASP A 341 6.76 -26.27 -1.62
C ASP A 341 6.00 -25.35 -2.59
N GLU A 342 4.67 -25.29 -2.49
CA GLU A 342 3.83 -24.43 -3.32
C GLU A 342 3.78 -23.01 -2.77
N PHE A 343 3.67 -22.05 -3.69
CA PHE A 343 3.50 -20.64 -3.39
C PHE A 343 2.41 -20.03 -4.28
N LEU A 344 1.44 -19.38 -3.66
CA LEU A 344 0.38 -18.63 -4.33
C LEU A 344 0.61 -17.15 -4.05
N SER A 345 1.07 -16.42 -5.05
CA SER A 345 1.41 -15.01 -4.88
C SER A 345 0.18 -14.11 -4.85
N CYS A 346 0.34 -12.92 -4.26
CA CYS A 346 -0.67 -11.87 -4.28
C CYS A 346 -1.00 -11.44 -5.71
N GLU A 347 0.02 -11.33 -6.56
CA GLU A 347 -0.11 -10.97 -7.97
C GLU A 347 -0.95 -11.99 -8.72
N GLU A 348 -0.66 -13.30 -8.58
CA GLU A 348 -1.40 -14.36 -9.25
C GLU A 348 -2.90 -14.34 -8.87
N VAL A 349 -3.19 -14.16 -7.58
CA VAL A 349 -4.59 -14.08 -7.10
C VAL A 349 -5.28 -12.83 -7.62
N ALA A 350 -4.63 -11.67 -7.56
CA ALA A 350 -5.17 -10.41 -8.02
C ALA A 350 -5.46 -10.42 -9.53
N GLU A 351 -4.52 -10.91 -10.34
CA GLU A 351 -4.67 -11.03 -11.80
C GLU A 351 -5.79 -11.99 -12.20
N THR A 352 -5.87 -13.15 -11.54
CA THR A 352 -6.97 -14.10 -11.73
C THR A 352 -8.33 -13.44 -11.44
N ALA A 353 -8.35 -12.53 -10.46
CA ALA A 353 -9.52 -11.73 -10.12
C ALA A 353 -9.82 -10.60 -11.12
N GLY A 354 -8.92 -10.27 -12.03
CA GLY A 354 -9.00 -9.11 -12.93
C GLY A 354 -8.68 -7.79 -12.23
N SER A 355 -7.84 -7.83 -11.20
CA SER A 355 -7.36 -6.71 -10.39
C SER A 355 -5.82 -6.70 -10.38
N PHE A 356 -5.20 -6.02 -9.42
CA PHE A 356 -3.77 -5.97 -9.26
C PHE A 356 -3.39 -5.95 -7.76
N ASN A 357 -2.12 -6.21 -7.47
CA ASN A 357 -1.64 -6.45 -6.10
C ASN A 357 -1.91 -5.29 -5.12
N TYR A 358 -1.82 -4.02 -5.55
CA TYR A 358 -2.12 -2.85 -4.70
C TYR A 358 -3.56 -2.85 -4.18
N GLU A 359 -4.52 -3.14 -5.06
CA GLU A 359 -5.95 -3.20 -4.71
C GLU A 359 -6.19 -4.38 -3.77
N PHE A 360 -5.69 -5.56 -4.13
CA PHE A 360 -5.91 -6.78 -3.35
C PHE A 360 -5.45 -6.63 -1.88
N VAL A 361 -4.25 -6.13 -1.62
CA VAL A 361 -3.76 -6.01 -0.23
C VAL A 361 -4.51 -4.94 0.57
N CYS A 362 -4.98 -3.87 -0.09
CA CYS A 362 -5.81 -2.84 0.54
C CYS A 362 -7.23 -3.34 0.85
N ASP A 363 -7.75 -4.27 0.05
CA ASP A 363 -9.10 -4.82 0.20
C ASP A 363 -9.21 -5.86 1.32
N VAL A 364 -8.09 -6.38 1.83
CA VAL A 364 -8.11 -7.30 3.00
C VAL A 364 -8.81 -6.60 4.17
N SER A 365 -10.05 -7.02 4.40
CA SER A 365 -11.00 -6.34 5.29
C SER A 365 -10.52 -6.30 6.75
N LYS A 366 -11.00 -5.32 7.50
CA LYS A 366 -10.82 -5.22 8.96
C LYS A 366 -11.48 -6.36 9.74
N ARG A 367 -12.27 -7.23 9.12
CA ARG A 367 -12.76 -8.47 9.71
C ARG A 367 -11.67 -9.53 9.90
N ILE A 368 -10.56 -9.41 9.17
CA ILE A 368 -9.42 -10.31 9.25
C ILE A 368 -8.38 -9.70 10.19
N PRO A 369 -8.08 -10.33 11.34
CA PRO A 369 -7.02 -9.87 12.22
C PRO A 369 -5.66 -9.92 11.55
N ARG A 370 -4.80 -8.95 11.88
CA ARG A 370 -3.38 -8.96 11.51
C ARG A 370 -2.57 -9.54 12.65
N VAL A 371 -1.77 -10.56 12.34
CA VAL A 371 -0.86 -11.21 13.30
C VAL A 371 0.57 -10.91 12.85
N TYR A 372 1.30 -10.18 13.67
CA TYR A 372 2.62 -9.66 13.31
C TYR A 372 3.73 -10.55 13.85
N TYR A 373 4.66 -10.90 12.96
CA TYR A 373 5.82 -11.70 13.27
C TYR A 373 7.08 -10.86 13.14
N PHE A 374 7.97 -10.97 14.13
CA PHE A 374 9.31 -10.38 14.13
C PHE A 374 10.29 -11.32 14.83
N ASN A 375 11.44 -11.57 14.21
CA ASN A 375 12.42 -12.58 14.68
C ASN A 375 11.77 -13.95 14.91
N GLY A 376 10.87 -14.36 14.00
CA GLY A 376 10.17 -15.65 14.05
C GLY A 376 9.14 -15.79 15.18
N LYS A 377 8.80 -14.71 15.90
CA LYS A 377 7.84 -14.71 17.01
C LYS A 377 6.66 -13.80 16.72
N ILE A 378 5.49 -14.14 17.24
CA ILE A 378 4.35 -13.22 17.26
C ILE A 378 4.68 -12.12 18.26
N VAL A 379 4.68 -10.87 17.77
CA VAL A 379 5.01 -9.67 18.57
C VAL A 379 3.83 -8.75 18.79
N ASP A 380 2.79 -8.87 17.96
CA ASP A 380 1.56 -8.09 18.09
C ASP A 380 0.39 -8.75 17.36
N GLU A 381 -0.82 -8.40 17.72
CA GLU A 381 -2.06 -8.80 17.05
C GLU A 381 -3.03 -7.61 17.04
N VAL A 382 -3.57 -7.29 15.87
CA VAL A 382 -4.58 -6.23 15.74
C VAL A 382 -5.91 -6.82 15.27
N HIS A 383 -6.90 -6.66 16.12
CA HIS A 383 -8.30 -7.00 15.84
C HIS A 383 -9.08 -5.70 15.68
N TYR A 384 -9.56 -5.41 14.48
CA TYR A 384 -10.36 -4.18 14.21
C TYR A 384 -11.84 -4.38 14.52
N VAL A 385 -12.31 -5.64 14.59
CA VAL A 385 -13.68 -6.03 14.89
C VAL A 385 -13.65 -7.06 16.00
N GLY A 386 -14.42 -6.81 17.03
CA GLY A 386 -14.50 -7.71 18.19
C GLY A 386 -13.57 -7.31 19.33
N ILE A 387 -13.33 -8.26 20.19
CA ILE A 387 -12.74 -8.11 21.56
C ILE A 387 -11.26 -7.76 21.49
#